data_5572399e1dd3524aa207849f01cb715d
#
_entry.id   5572399e1dd3524aa207849f01cb715d
#
_cell.length_a   1.000
_cell.length_b   1.000
_cell.length_c   1.000
_cell.angle_alpha   90.00
_cell.angle_beta   90.00
_cell.angle_gamma   90.00
#
_symmetry.space_group_name_H-M   'P 1'
#
loop_
_entity.id
_entity.type
_entity.pdbx_description
1 polymer ?
#
loop_
_entity_poly.entity_id
_entity_poly.type
_entity_poly.pdbx_seq_one_letter_code
_entity_poly.pdbx_strand_id
1 'polypeptide(L)'
;MSTPKLFVFMIDALCECDVAYMRTLKNFGWMLENGALVREMLPVYPSFTYPCHVSIMTGCYPDKHGIPHNEQVKAGVHPVPWYTSRKLVQKKFFAEYAKEQGLSTCLVNWPVSAGADVDINLPMCVPMGYRGDNPRQFYEGVSSEEVLDRYFWKYGYLLCGCNKVLNGSLDDFTNAVSPDIIRDYGQPDVMFVKMCDLDTVRHKLGVNNDTVKLQLEKHDRELGVLMESIRRYGDFENTNFVVMGDHGQTDVARVLNFNRVFQDAGLQRLDENGKLEAFDAYCHSTGGSGWIELRDPNDVVLRERVHRFLLDAKESGKYGIGYVFTKEEARRQFHLAGPFDFIIEGEEPLSFGYDPAAPLFTPTAPGDYKTAPGTHGGLPWRDHRTTFFACG
;
A
#
# COMPACT_ATOMS: atom_id res chain seq x y z
N MET A 1 31.63 -2.41 -21.26
CA MET A 1 30.28 -2.98 -21.17
C MET A 1 29.40 -1.88 -20.61
N SER A 2 28.22 -1.67 -21.16
CA SER A 2 27.23 -0.75 -20.61
C SER A 2 26.79 -1.25 -19.22
N THR A 3 26.47 -0.34 -18.31
CA THR A 3 25.94 -0.70 -16.98
C THR A 3 24.57 -1.39 -17.17
N PRO A 4 24.33 -2.57 -16.57
CA PRO A 4 23.03 -3.20 -16.64
C PRO A 4 21.93 -2.28 -16.09
N LYS A 5 20.77 -2.26 -16.77
CA LYS A 5 19.62 -1.46 -16.38
C LYS A 5 18.68 -2.26 -15.48
N LEU A 6 17.90 -1.56 -14.67
CA LEU A 6 16.88 -2.14 -13.80
C LEU A 6 15.51 -1.57 -14.15
N PHE A 7 14.58 -2.46 -14.54
CA PHE A 7 13.19 -2.14 -14.74
C PHE A 7 12.30 -2.93 -13.76
N VAL A 8 11.56 -2.24 -12.91
CA VAL A 8 10.69 -2.83 -11.89
C VAL A 8 9.23 -2.51 -12.22
N PHE A 9 8.43 -3.56 -12.44
CA PHE A 9 6.99 -3.50 -12.60
C PHE A 9 6.34 -4.00 -11.31
N MET A 10 5.91 -3.06 -10.49
CA MET A 10 5.25 -3.32 -9.21
C MET A 10 3.76 -3.45 -9.43
N ILE A 11 3.16 -4.53 -8.92
CA ILE A 11 1.71 -4.75 -8.93
C ILE A 11 1.22 -4.81 -7.50
N ASP A 12 0.40 -3.84 -7.11
CA ASP A 12 -0.22 -3.75 -5.79
C ASP A 12 -1.04 -5.01 -5.47
N ALA A 13 -0.82 -5.58 -4.31
CA ALA A 13 -1.46 -6.80 -3.82
C ALA A 13 -1.27 -8.06 -4.71
N LEU A 14 -0.15 -8.16 -5.45
CA LEU A 14 0.19 -9.39 -6.18
C LEU A 14 0.50 -10.53 -5.20
N CYS A 15 -0.23 -11.64 -5.32
CA CYS A 15 -0.12 -12.76 -4.39
C CYS A 15 0.58 -13.98 -5.01
N GLU A 16 1.14 -14.85 -4.15
CA GLU A 16 1.74 -16.13 -4.55
C GLU A 16 0.73 -17.06 -5.26
N CYS A 17 -0.56 -16.92 -4.94
CA CYS A 17 -1.63 -17.71 -5.55
C CYS A 17 -1.85 -17.35 -7.04
N ASP A 18 -1.42 -16.17 -7.49
CA ASP A 18 -1.53 -15.72 -8.88
C ASP A 18 -0.52 -16.39 -9.80
N VAL A 19 0.62 -16.83 -9.27
CA VAL A 19 1.77 -17.32 -10.04
C VAL A 19 1.38 -18.46 -11.00
N ALA A 20 0.50 -19.35 -10.57
CA ALA A 20 0.05 -20.46 -11.41
C ALA A 20 -0.69 -19.99 -12.67
N TYR A 21 -1.55 -18.97 -12.53
CA TYR A 21 -2.26 -18.37 -13.64
C TYR A 21 -1.33 -17.50 -14.50
N MET A 22 -0.46 -16.69 -13.88
CA MET A 22 0.51 -15.85 -14.57
C MET A 22 1.45 -16.64 -15.48
N ARG A 23 1.80 -17.89 -15.13
CA ARG A 23 2.58 -18.77 -16.01
C ARG A 23 1.90 -19.07 -17.35
N THR A 24 0.59 -18.97 -17.44
CA THR A 24 -0.17 -19.19 -18.66
C THR A 24 -0.25 -17.96 -19.57
N LEU A 25 0.16 -16.80 -19.06
CA LEU A 25 0.13 -15.53 -19.76
C LEU A 25 1.43 -15.30 -20.54
N LYS A 26 1.36 -14.48 -21.58
CA LYS A 26 2.47 -14.36 -22.54
C LYS A 26 3.75 -13.78 -21.91
N ASN A 27 3.64 -12.63 -21.26
CA ASN A 27 4.82 -11.87 -20.81
C ASN A 27 5.27 -12.32 -19.41
N PHE A 28 4.34 -12.50 -18.47
CA PHE A 28 4.63 -13.09 -17.18
C PHE A 28 5.15 -14.53 -17.31
N GLY A 29 4.52 -15.35 -18.18
CA GLY A 29 4.97 -16.71 -18.46
C GLY A 29 6.39 -16.73 -18.98
N TRP A 30 6.71 -15.86 -19.95
CA TRP A 30 8.07 -15.75 -20.46
C TRP A 30 9.09 -15.38 -19.37
N MET A 31 8.79 -14.41 -18.52
CA MET A 31 9.67 -14.05 -17.40
C MET A 31 9.85 -15.20 -16.40
N LEU A 32 8.77 -15.91 -16.05
CA LEU A 32 8.79 -17.03 -15.11
C LEU A 32 9.50 -18.29 -15.67
N GLU A 33 9.60 -18.43 -16.98
CA GLU A 33 10.33 -19.50 -17.65
C GLU A 33 11.83 -19.19 -17.81
N ASN A 34 12.19 -17.91 -18.01
CA ASN A 34 13.54 -17.49 -18.30
C ASN A 34 14.25 -16.81 -17.11
N GLY A 35 13.62 -16.76 -15.95
CA GLY A 35 14.11 -16.05 -14.78
C GLY A 35 14.11 -16.86 -13.49
N ALA A 36 14.22 -16.16 -12.39
CA ALA A 36 14.16 -16.69 -11.03
C ALA A 36 12.87 -16.23 -10.33
N LEU A 37 12.31 -17.09 -9.48
CA LEU A 37 11.08 -16.85 -8.72
C LEU A 37 11.32 -17.03 -7.23
N VAL A 38 10.96 -15.99 -6.44
CA VAL A 38 10.68 -16.11 -5.01
C VAL A 38 9.16 -16.18 -4.89
N ARG A 39 8.63 -17.39 -4.73
CA ARG A 39 7.20 -17.62 -4.77
C ARG A 39 6.46 -16.94 -3.63
N GLU A 40 6.99 -17.04 -2.44
CA GLU A 40 6.39 -16.54 -1.22
C GLU A 40 7.33 -15.54 -0.54
N MET A 41 7.00 -14.27 -0.58
CA MET A 41 7.73 -13.20 0.07
C MET A 41 6.85 -12.58 1.16
N LEU A 42 7.42 -12.36 2.34
CA LEU A 42 6.71 -11.70 3.44
C LEU A 42 6.83 -10.18 3.30
N PRO A 43 5.72 -9.44 3.34
CA PRO A 43 5.75 -7.99 3.45
C PRO A 43 6.22 -7.55 4.84
N VAL A 44 6.47 -6.26 5.03
CA VAL A 44 6.65 -5.70 6.37
C VAL A 44 5.31 -5.66 7.12
N TYR A 45 5.35 -5.49 8.45
CA TYR A 45 4.15 -5.31 9.25
C TYR A 45 3.94 -3.82 9.60
N PRO A 46 2.72 -3.29 9.49
CA PRO A 46 1.54 -3.89 8.86
C PRO A 46 1.73 -4.04 7.35
N SER A 47 1.07 -5.04 6.76
CA SER A 47 1.13 -5.33 5.31
C SER A 47 0.36 -4.28 4.49
N PHE A 48 0.85 -3.04 4.52
CA PHE A 48 0.26 -1.88 3.85
C PHE A 48 1.12 -1.38 2.70
N THR A 49 0.47 -0.83 1.68
CA THR A 49 1.09 -0.28 0.47
C THR A 49 2.26 0.66 0.80
N TYR A 50 2.03 1.71 1.60
CA TYR A 50 3.06 2.74 1.82
C TYR A 50 4.24 2.26 2.66
N PRO A 51 4.06 1.59 3.82
CA PRO A 51 5.17 0.98 4.53
C PRO A 51 5.98 0.00 3.68
N CYS A 52 5.32 -0.86 2.89
CA CYS A 52 5.99 -1.83 2.03
C CYS A 52 6.80 -1.15 0.93
N HIS A 53 6.22 -0.19 0.20
CA HIS A 53 6.92 0.54 -0.86
C HIS A 53 8.13 1.34 -0.35
N VAL A 54 7.99 1.98 0.83
CA VAL A 54 9.11 2.70 1.44
C VAL A 54 10.17 1.73 1.94
N SER A 55 9.79 0.57 2.48
CA SER A 55 10.75 -0.48 2.87
C SER A 55 11.52 -1.02 1.67
N ILE A 56 10.84 -1.30 0.54
CA ILE A 56 11.47 -1.72 -0.71
C ILE A 56 12.47 -0.67 -1.19
N MET A 57 12.07 0.60 -1.19
CA MET A 57 12.88 1.69 -1.73
C MET A 57 14.04 2.10 -0.81
N THR A 58 13.95 1.85 0.51
CA THR A 58 14.98 2.24 1.49
C THR A 58 15.84 1.10 2.00
N GLY A 59 15.40 -0.16 1.82
CA GLY A 59 16.02 -1.33 2.46
C GLY A 59 15.90 -1.33 3.99
N CYS A 60 14.94 -0.56 4.54
CA CYS A 60 14.74 -0.40 5.98
C CYS A 60 13.33 -0.77 6.40
N TYR A 61 13.16 -1.12 7.68
CA TYR A 61 11.85 -1.33 8.28
C TYR A 61 11.18 -0.02 8.73
N PRO A 62 9.86 -0.04 9.02
CA PRO A 62 9.08 1.15 9.42
C PRO A 62 9.65 1.93 10.60
N ASP A 63 10.28 1.27 11.59
CA ASP A 63 10.92 1.93 12.73
C ASP A 63 12.16 2.75 12.36
N LYS A 64 12.69 2.57 11.15
CA LYS A 64 13.86 3.28 10.61
C LYS A 64 13.50 4.31 9.56
N HIS A 65 12.54 4.00 8.68
CA HIS A 65 12.16 4.93 7.62
C HIS A 65 11.01 5.87 7.99
N GLY A 66 10.27 5.59 9.09
CA GLY A 66 9.31 6.51 9.69
C GLY A 66 7.92 6.53 9.03
N ILE A 67 7.62 5.60 8.13
CA ILE A 67 6.29 5.47 7.48
C ILE A 67 5.63 4.17 7.95
N PRO A 68 4.80 4.22 8.99
CA PRO A 68 4.23 3.01 9.60
C PRO A 68 2.85 2.64 9.07
N HIS A 69 2.20 3.51 8.28
CA HIS A 69 0.81 3.39 7.83
C HIS A 69 0.63 4.10 6.48
N ASN A 70 -0.47 3.85 5.76
CA ASN A 70 -0.84 4.65 4.59
C ASN A 70 -1.27 6.07 4.99
N GLU A 71 -1.96 6.17 6.11
CA GLU A 71 -2.62 7.39 6.61
C GLU A 71 -1.92 7.93 7.87
N GLN A 72 -1.92 9.26 8.03
CA GLN A 72 -1.47 9.95 9.24
C GLN A 72 -2.59 9.92 10.28
N VAL A 73 -2.81 8.74 10.87
CA VAL A 73 -3.93 8.48 11.78
C VAL A 73 -3.97 9.43 12.97
N LYS A 74 -5.20 9.83 13.36
CA LYS A 74 -5.48 10.68 14.51
C LYS A 74 -6.85 10.31 15.08
N ALA A 75 -6.92 10.09 16.40
CA ALA A 75 -8.15 9.68 17.08
C ALA A 75 -9.34 10.60 16.78
N GLY A 76 -10.45 10.01 16.36
CA GLY A 76 -11.70 10.72 16.04
C GLY A 76 -11.68 11.60 14.79
N VAL A 77 -10.63 11.55 13.98
CA VAL A 77 -10.49 12.35 12.75
C VAL A 77 -10.57 11.46 11.52
N HIS A 78 -11.53 11.72 10.65
CA HIS A 78 -11.70 11.07 9.34
C HIS A 78 -12.32 12.06 8.33
N PRO A 79 -11.80 12.11 7.08
CA PRO A 79 -10.57 11.48 6.60
C PRO A 79 -9.32 12.16 7.14
N VAL A 80 -8.20 11.45 7.15
CA VAL A 80 -6.88 11.96 7.50
C VAL A 80 -5.98 12.00 6.26
N PRO A 81 -4.92 12.86 6.26
CA PRO A 81 -3.96 12.89 5.14
C PRO A 81 -3.21 11.57 5.02
N TRP A 82 -2.85 11.21 3.78
CA TRP A 82 -1.97 10.09 3.48
C TRP A 82 -0.50 10.54 3.52
N TYR A 83 0.40 9.58 3.73
CA TYR A 83 1.84 9.81 3.67
C TYR A 83 2.31 9.91 2.20
N THR A 84 2.05 11.02 1.51
CA THR A 84 2.45 11.17 0.09
C THR A 84 3.85 11.73 -0.09
N SER A 85 4.31 12.56 0.86
CA SER A 85 5.54 13.35 0.71
C SER A 85 6.80 12.56 1.05
N ARG A 86 7.79 12.59 0.16
CA ARG A 86 9.15 12.06 0.36
C ARG A 86 9.85 12.65 1.58
N LYS A 87 9.55 13.90 1.93
CA LYS A 87 10.14 14.58 3.10
C LYS A 87 9.82 13.91 4.43
N LEU A 88 8.77 13.10 4.51
CA LEU A 88 8.40 12.35 5.72
C LEU A 88 9.26 11.10 5.92
N VAL A 89 9.96 10.64 4.90
CA VAL A 89 10.80 9.44 4.96
C VAL A 89 12.18 9.78 5.53
N GLN A 90 12.56 9.11 6.61
CA GLN A 90 13.81 9.36 7.34
C GLN A 90 15.05 8.69 6.73
N LYS A 91 14.88 7.91 5.67
CA LYS A 91 15.97 7.21 4.96
C LYS A 91 15.96 7.58 3.49
N LYS A 92 17.14 7.55 2.88
CA LYS A 92 17.30 7.82 1.46
C LYS A 92 16.75 6.67 0.62
N PHE A 93 16.11 6.99 -0.49
CA PHE A 93 15.64 6.01 -1.46
C PHE A 93 16.80 5.41 -2.25
N PHE A 94 16.68 4.14 -2.63
CA PHE A 94 17.61 3.47 -3.54
C PHE A 94 17.79 4.26 -4.85
N ALA A 95 16.70 4.76 -5.44
CA ALA A 95 16.76 5.57 -6.65
C ALA A 95 17.55 6.88 -6.45
N GLU A 96 17.50 7.51 -5.28
CA GLU A 96 18.30 8.71 -4.97
C GLU A 96 19.79 8.37 -4.85
N TYR A 97 20.12 7.20 -4.27
CA TYR A 97 21.52 6.72 -4.29
C TYR A 97 22.00 6.42 -5.71
N ALA A 98 21.16 5.80 -6.54
CA ALA A 98 21.48 5.53 -7.94
C ALA A 98 21.79 6.82 -8.69
N LYS A 99 20.97 7.86 -8.54
CA LYS A 99 21.20 9.19 -9.12
C LYS A 99 22.52 9.82 -8.66
N GLU A 100 22.87 9.72 -7.37
CA GLU A 100 24.16 10.22 -6.85
C GLU A 100 25.37 9.49 -7.46
N GLN A 101 25.18 8.27 -7.95
CA GLN A 101 26.20 7.52 -8.68
C GLN A 101 26.20 7.83 -10.19
N GLY A 102 25.41 8.80 -10.64
CA GLY A 102 25.32 9.22 -12.03
C GLY A 102 24.42 8.34 -12.90
N LEU A 103 23.61 7.47 -12.29
CA LEU A 103 22.61 6.67 -13.01
C LEU A 103 21.32 7.48 -13.20
N SER A 104 20.72 7.40 -14.38
CA SER A 104 19.44 8.01 -14.66
C SER A 104 18.30 7.25 -13.97
N THR A 105 17.35 7.97 -13.35
CA THR A 105 16.34 7.42 -12.44
C THR A 105 14.94 7.87 -12.79
N CYS A 106 13.97 6.95 -12.71
CA CYS A 106 12.56 7.22 -13.00
C CYS A 106 11.63 6.50 -12.03
N LEU A 107 10.71 7.24 -11.42
CA LEU A 107 9.62 6.72 -10.60
C LEU A 107 8.28 7.14 -11.20
N VAL A 108 7.44 6.18 -11.57
CA VAL A 108 6.08 6.44 -12.06
C VAL A 108 5.07 5.79 -11.13
N ASN A 109 4.16 6.59 -10.59
CA ASN A 109 3.11 6.19 -9.66
C ASN A 109 3.64 5.53 -8.38
N TRP A 110 4.86 5.89 -7.92
CA TRP A 110 5.44 5.33 -6.72
C TRP A 110 4.90 6.03 -5.46
N PRO A 111 4.41 5.28 -4.43
CA PRO A 111 3.94 5.86 -3.18
C PRO A 111 5.05 6.59 -2.42
N VAL A 112 4.69 7.64 -1.69
CA VAL A 112 5.57 8.43 -0.81
C VAL A 112 6.77 9.06 -1.55
N SER A 113 6.69 9.17 -2.88
CA SER A 113 7.76 9.75 -3.70
C SER A 113 7.54 11.23 -4.07
N ALA A 114 6.45 11.86 -3.62
CA ALA A 114 6.18 13.26 -3.93
C ALA A 114 7.33 14.17 -3.44
N GLY A 115 8.06 14.77 -4.40
CA GLY A 115 9.26 15.56 -4.13
C GLY A 115 10.54 14.76 -3.91
N ALA A 116 10.61 13.49 -4.36
CA ALA A 116 11.85 12.70 -4.36
C ALA A 116 12.88 13.28 -5.33
N ASP A 117 14.17 13.23 -4.94
CA ASP A 117 15.28 13.68 -5.76
C ASP A 117 15.71 12.59 -6.76
N VAL A 118 14.91 12.44 -7.80
CA VAL A 118 15.16 11.56 -8.96
C VAL A 118 15.01 12.36 -10.25
N ASP A 119 15.47 11.84 -11.40
CA ASP A 119 15.46 12.61 -12.64
C ASP A 119 14.04 12.75 -13.21
N ILE A 120 13.29 11.66 -13.18
CA ILE A 120 11.88 11.63 -13.59
C ILE A 120 11.03 11.11 -12.44
N ASN A 121 10.10 11.94 -11.96
CA ASN A 121 9.17 11.60 -10.88
C ASN A 121 7.74 11.99 -11.23
N LEU A 122 6.88 11.02 -11.38
CA LEU A 122 5.41 11.19 -11.43
C LEU A 122 4.82 10.40 -10.25
N PRO A 123 4.75 11.00 -9.05
CA PRO A 123 4.44 10.30 -7.81
C PRO A 123 2.96 9.87 -7.73
N MET A 124 2.67 8.87 -6.88
CA MET A 124 1.31 8.56 -6.47
C MET A 124 0.84 9.62 -5.46
N CYS A 125 0.18 10.68 -5.92
CA CYS A 125 -0.19 11.82 -5.08
C CYS A 125 -1.64 12.29 -5.24
N VAL A 126 -2.40 11.78 -6.20
CA VAL A 126 -3.83 12.08 -6.32
C VAL A 126 -4.58 11.42 -5.16
N PRO A 127 -5.31 12.19 -4.33
CA PRO A 127 -6.01 11.64 -3.18
C PRO A 127 -7.02 10.57 -3.57
N MET A 128 -7.10 9.50 -2.81
CA MET A 128 -8.15 8.50 -2.96
C MET A 128 -9.52 9.18 -2.79
N GLY A 129 -10.45 8.88 -3.70
CA GLY A 129 -11.77 9.52 -3.68
C GLY A 129 -11.82 10.90 -4.37
N TYR A 130 -10.72 11.40 -4.95
CA TYR A 130 -10.76 12.64 -5.74
C TYR A 130 -11.69 12.48 -6.94
N ARG A 131 -12.60 13.45 -7.10
CA ARG A 131 -13.63 13.46 -8.17
C ARG A 131 -13.60 14.72 -9.03
N GLY A 132 -12.59 15.57 -8.82
CA GLY A 132 -12.44 16.81 -9.58
C GLY A 132 -11.91 16.57 -11.00
N ASP A 133 -11.79 17.65 -11.73
CA ASP A 133 -11.33 17.72 -13.12
C ASP A 133 -9.91 18.28 -13.26
N ASN A 134 -9.30 18.71 -12.15
CA ASN A 134 -7.93 19.23 -12.15
C ASN A 134 -7.01 18.39 -11.26
N PRO A 135 -6.66 17.14 -11.64
CA PRO A 135 -5.72 16.33 -10.88
C PRO A 135 -4.27 16.84 -10.95
N ARG A 136 -3.93 17.71 -11.91
CA ARG A 136 -2.61 18.33 -12.06
C ARG A 136 -2.14 19.03 -10.78
N GLN A 137 -3.04 19.68 -10.06
CA GLN A 137 -2.73 20.41 -8.83
C GLN A 137 -1.99 19.59 -7.76
N PHE A 138 -2.15 18.26 -7.76
CA PHE A 138 -1.48 17.36 -6.81
C PHE A 138 -0.04 17.03 -7.21
N TYR A 139 0.31 17.24 -8.48
CA TYR A 139 1.65 16.98 -9.01
C TYR A 139 2.55 18.22 -8.98
N GLU A 140 1.98 19.43 -8.95
CA GLU A 140 2.71 20.70 -9.01
C GLU A 140 3.68 20.84 -7.83
N GLY A 141 4.96 21.16 -8.15
CA GLY A 141 6.02 21.33 -7.16
C GLY A 141 6.51 20.05 -6.47
N VAL A 142 5.98 18.85 -6.82
CA VAL A 142 6.36 17.56 -6.23
C VAL A 142 6.69 16.48 -7.27
N SER A 143 6.55 16.79 -8.54
CA SER A 143 6.90 15.95 -9.70
C SER A 143 7.96 16.61 -10.56
N SER A 144 8.44 15.91 -11.58
CA SER A 144 9.31 16.49 -12.62
C SER A 144 8.46 17.35 -13.55
N GLU A 145 8.53 18.68 -13.41
CA GLU A 145 7.64 19.64 -14.09
C GLU A 145 7.71 19.54 -15.63
N GLU A 146 8.90 19.39 -16.21
CA GLU A 146 9.07 19.22 -17.65
C GLU A 146 8.31 17.98 -18.17
N VAL A 147 8.42 16.86 -17.44
CA VAL A 147 7.75 15.59 -17.78
C VAL A 147 6.24 15.73 -17.59
N LEU A 148 5.83 16.40 -16.51
CA LEU A 148 4.43 16.71 -16.22
C LEU A 148 3.83 17.55 -17.34
N ASP A 149 4.47 18.66 -17.73
CA ASP A 149 4.02 19.55 -18.80
C ASP A 149 3.92 18.81 -20.14
N ARG A 150 4.88 17.94 -20.44
CA ARG A 150 4.90 17.20 -21.70
C ARG A 150 3.74 16.22 -21.84
N TYR A 151 3.38 15.50 -20.78
CA TYR A 151 2.42 14.39 -20.88
C TYR A 151 1.06 14.67 -20.26
N PHE A 152 0.95 15.63 -19.34
CA PHE A 152 -0.32 15.86 -18.66
C PHE A 152 -1.42 16.38 -19.61
N TRP A 153 -1.10 17.26 -20.55
CA TRP A 153 -2.06 17.73 -21.56
C TRP A 153 -2.56 16.58 -22.45
N LYS A 154 -1.73 15.54 -22.64
CA LYS A 154 -2.05 14.39 -23.50
C LYS A 154 -2.84 13.32 -22.76
N TYR A 155 -2.48 13.03 -21.51
CA TYR A 155 -2.97 11.88 -20.74
C TYR A 155 -3.67 12.26 -19.43
N GLY A 156 -3.59 13.51 -18.97
CA GLY A 156 -4.15 13.93 -17.67
C GLY A 156 -5.66 13.71 -17.55
N TYR A 157 -6.39 13.65 -18.68
CA TYR A 157 -7.81 13.31 -18.69
C TYR A 157 -8.09 11.90 -18.11
N LEU A 158 -7.13 10.98 -18.17
CA LEU A 158 -7.24 9.65 -17.58
C LEU A 158 -7.29 9.70 -16.05
N LEU A 159 -6.80 10.76 -15.43
CA LEU A 159 -6.83 10.99 -14.00
C LEU A 159 -8.10 11.72 -13.53
N CYS A 160 -8.85 12.35 -14.45
CA CYS A 160 -10.05 13.07 -14.10
C CYS A 160 -11.14 12.11 -13.64
N GLY A 161 -11.60 12.27 -12.39
CA GLY A 161 -12.58 11.38 -11.81
C GLY A 161 -12.11 9.94 -11.62
N CYS A 162 -10.79 9.73 -11.44
CA CYS A 162 -10.16 8.42 -11.30
C CYS A 162 -10.78 7.50 -10.25
N ASN A 163 -11.57 8.05 -9.33
CA ASN A 163 -12.30 7.29 -8.32
C ASN A 163 -13.76 7.03 -8.66
N LYS A 164 -14.22 7.37 -9.86
CA LYS A 164 -15.60 7.07 -10.29
C LYS A 164 -15.78 5.61 -10.69
N VAL A 165 -14.72 4.97 -11.18
CA VAL A 165 -14.75 3.58 -11.66
C VAL A 165 -13.41 2.91 -11.31
N LEU A 166 -13.38 2.02 -10.31
CA LEU A 166 -12.34 1.02 -10.06
C LEU A 166 -10.86 1.50 -10.01
N ASN A 167 -10.55 2.79 -9.87
CA ASN A 167 -9.19 3.35 -9.98
C ASN A 167 -8.43 3.03 -11.28
N GLY A 168 -9.08 2.44 -12.28
CA GLY A 168 -8.45 2.07 -13.55
C GLY A 168 -7.76 3.23 -14.24
N SER A 169 -8.25 4.44 -14.04
CA SER A 169 -7.66 5.65 -14.63
C SER A 169 -6.23 5.95 -14.16
N LEU A 170 -5.84 5.57 -12.93
CA LEU A 170 -4.47 5.80 -12.46
C LEU A 170 -3.48 4.85 -13.15
N ASP A 171 -3.83 3.58 -13.29
CA ASP A 171 -3.02 2.62 -14.03
C ASP A 171 -3.02 2.92 -15.54
N ASP A 172 -4.14 3.35 -16.10
CA ASP A 172 -4.22 3.77 -17.50
C ASP A 172 -3.31 4.97 -17.79
N PHE A 173 -3.26 5.97 -16.88
CA PHE A 173 -2.32 7.07 -16.98
C PHE A 173 -0.87 6.59 -16.90
N THR A 174 -0.55 5.77 -15.90
CA THR A 174 0.78 5.19 -15.68
C THR A 174 1.26 4.42 -16.92
N ASN A 175 0.38 3.58 -17.48
CA ASN A 175 0.68 2.78 -18.64
C ASN A 175 0.77 3.60 -19.95
N ALA A 176 0.08 4.74 -20.02
CA ALA A 176 0.18 5.63 -21.17
C ALA A 176 1.48 6.46 -21.17
N VAL A 177 1.90 6.97 -20.00
CA VAL A 177 3.08 7.84 -19.91
C VAL A 177 4.40 7.06 -19.92
N SER A 178 4.46 5.86 -19.33
CA SER A 178 5.72 5.15 -19.13
C SER A 178 6.41 4.74 -20.44
N PRO A 179 5.72 4.21 -21.46
CA PRO A 179 6.33 3.94 -22.79
C PRO A 179 6.79 5.22 -23.49
N ASP A 180 6.04 6.32 -23.35
CA ASP A 180 6.40 7.61 -23.94
C ASP A 180 7.65 8.20 -23.26
N ILE A 181 7.81 8.03 -21.94
CA ILE A 181 9.04 8.39 -21.22
C ILE A 181 10.24 7.63 -21.80
N ILE A 182 10.14 6.32 -21.95
CA ILE A 182 11.21 5.49 -22.51
C ILE A 182 11.56 5.92 -23.94
N ARG A 183 10.58 6.26 -24.76
CA ARG A 183 10.80 6.73 -26.14
C ARG A 183 11.47 8.10 -26.19
N ASP A 184 10.99 9.06 -25.38
CA ASP A 184 11.30 10.48 -25.55
C ASP A 184 12.54 10.92 -24.74
N TYR A 185 12.82 10.25 -23.62
CA TYR A 185 13.98 10.53 -22.75
C TYR A 185 15.04 9.41 -22.79
N GLY A 186 14.76 8.31 -23.50
CA GLY A 186 15.55 7.10 -23.42
C GLY A 186 15.15 6.26 -22.19
N GLN A 187 15.58 4.98 -22.21
CA GLN A 187 15.37 4.09 -21.07
C GLN A 187 16.22 4.55 -19.86
N PRO A 188 15.64 4.89 -18.70
CA PRO A 188 16.39 5.15 -17.48
C PRO A 188 17.24 3.94 -17.06
N ASP A 189 18.35 4.18 -16.35
CA ASP A 189 19.16 3.09 -15.79
C ASP A 189 18.41 2.37 -14.66
N VAL A 190 17.57 3.11 -13.92
CA VAL A 190 16.71 2.58 -12.87
C VAL A 190 15.31 3.13 -13.06
N MET A 191 14.34 2.27 -13.36
CA MET A 191 12.95 2.64 -13.57
C MET A 191 12.01 1.78 -12.75
N PHE A 192 11.13 2.43 -11.96
CA PHE A 192 10.07 1.80 -11.20
C PHE A 192 8.70 2.28 -11.69
N VAL A 193 7.84 1.35 -12.02
CA VAL A 193 6.46 1.59 -12.47
C VAL A 193 5.51 0.80 -11.58
N LYS A 194 4.53 1.47 -10.96
CA LYS A 194 3.60 0.85 -10.01
C LYS A 194 2.17 0.85 -10.56
N MET A 195 1.50 -0.30 -10.47
CA MET A 195 0.11 -0.54 -10.85
C MET A 195 -0.74 -0.80 -9.60
N CYS A 196 -1.98 -0.30 -9.57
CA CYS A 196 -2.87 -0.31 -8.40
C CYS A 196 -4.14 -1.15 -8.56
N ASP A 197 -4.54 -1.43 -9.81
CA ASP A 197 -5.90 -1.94 -10.10
C ASP A 197 -6.18 -3.30 -9.48
N LEU A 198 -5.17 -4.18 -9.34
CA LEU A 198 -5.36 -5.52 -8.79
C LEU A 198 -5.78 -5.47 -7.32
N ASP A 199 -5.13 -4.60 -6.52
CA ASP A 199 -5.51 -4.33 -5.13
C ASP A 199 -6.97 -3.86 -5.04
N THR A 200 -7.34 -2.90 -5.87
CA THR A 200 -8.70 -2.35 -5.91
C THR A 200 -9.76 -3.41 -6.27
N VAL A 201 -9.46 -4.29 -7.22
CA VAL A 201 -10.37 -5.39 -7.59
C VAL A 201 -10.55 -6.34 -6.42
N ARG A 202 -9.48 -6.70 -5.73
CA ARG A 202 -9.53 -7.60 -4.57
C ARG A 202 -10.28 -6.99 -3.40
N HIS A 203 -10.07 -5.72 -3.12
CA HIS A 203 -10.87 -5.03 -2.10
C HIS A 203 -12.36 -5.14 -2.36
N LYS A 204 -12.79 -5.02 -3.62
CA LYS A 204 -14.23 -5.01 -3.96
C LYS A 204 -14.86 -6.39 -4.04
N LEU A 205 -14.13 -7.39 -4.50
CA LEU A 205 -14.67 -8.67 -4.94
C LEU A 205 -14.06 -9.87 -4.21
N GLY A 206 -13.13 -9.64 -3.27
CA GLY A 206 -12.37 -10.70 -2.63
C GLY A 206 -11.13 -11.12 -3.41
N VAL A 207 -10.33 -12.01 -2.82
CA VAL A 207 -8.98 -12.31 -3.29
C VAL A 207 -8.96 -13.15 -4.58
N ASN A 208 -9.84 -14.14 -4.68
CA ASN A 208 -9.86 -15.10 -5.79
C ASN A 208 -11.17 -15.07 -6.55
N ASN A 209 -11.20 -14.45 -7.73
CA ASN A 209 -12.35 -14.42 -8.62
C ASN A 209 -11.92 -14.19 -10.08
N ASP A 210 -12.85 -14.32 -11.03
CA ASP A 210 -12.53 -14.18 -12.45
C ASP A 210 -12.13 -12.76 -12.85
N THR A 211 -12.60 -11.74 -12.14
CA THR A 211 -12.18 -10.34 -12.41
C THR A 211 -10.70 -10.13 -12.04
N VAL A 212 -10.19 -10.81 -11.02
CA VAL A 212 -8.76 -10.83 -10.69
C VAL A 212 -7.95 -11.41 -11.84
N LYS A 213 -8.40 -12.51 -12.46
CA LYS A 213 -7.73 -13.09 -13.66
C LYS A 213 -7.71 -12.11 -14.83
N LEU A 214 -8.84 -11.45 -15.10
CA LEU A 214 -8.91 -10.42 -16.15
C LEU A 214 -7.96 -9.24 -15.88
N GLN A 215 -7.80 -8.86 -14.61
CA GLN A 215 -6.86 -7.82 -14.22
C GLN A 215 -5.40 -8.26 -14.39
N LEU A 216 -5.07 -9.50 -14.07
CA LEU A 216 -3.75 -10.08 -14.34
C LEU A 216 -3.44 -10.14 -15.84
N GLU A 217 -4.42 -10.48 -16.69
CA GLU A 217 -4.27 -10.41 -18.15
C GLU A 217 -4.03 -8.96 -18.63
N LYS A 218 -4.72 -7.96 -18.02
CA LYS A 218 -4.47 -6.55 -18.32
C LYS A 218 -3.04 -6.18 -17.97
N HIS A 219 -2.56 -6.51 -16.77
CA HIS A 219 -1.18 -6.23 -16.36
C HIS A 219 -0.14 -6.97 -17.19
N ASP A 220 -0.42 -8.19 -17.67
CA ASP A 220 0.46 -8.90 -18.61
C ASP A 220 0.62 -8.14 -19.92
N ARG A 221 -0.48 -7.61 -20.49
CA ARG A 221 -0.43 -6.78 -21.71
C ARG A 221 0.32 -5.47 -21.47
N GLU A 222 0.11 -4.82 -20.33
CA GLU A 222 0.77 -3.58 -19.92
C GLU A 222 2.28 -3.79 -19.78
N LEU A 223 2.70 -4.84 -19.11
CA LEU A 223 4.12 -5.23 -19.04
C LEU A 223 4.68 -5.48 -20.45
N GLY A 224 3.93 -6.18 -21.32
CA GLY A 224 4.34 -6.44 -22.70
C GLY A 224 4.57 -5.17 -23.52
N VAL A 225 3.74 -4.14 -23.33
CA VAL A 225 3.92 -2.82 -23.97
C VAL A 225 5.21 -2.16 -23.50
N LEU A 226 5.50 -2.20 -22.20
CA LEU A 226 6.72 -1.63 -21.62
C LEU A 226 7.97 -2.38 -22.06
N MET A 227 7.95 -3.71 -22.07
CA MET A 227 9.05 -4.53 -22.59
C MET A 227 9.33 -4.26 -24.08
N GLU A 228 8.28 -4.09 -24.88
CA GLU A 228 8.44 -3.74 -26.30
C GLU A 228 8.97 -2.32 -26.49
N SER A 229 8.57 -1.37 -25.64
CA SER A 229 9.13 -0.02 -25.62
C SER A 229 10.63 -0.03 -25.31
N ILE A 230 11.05 -0.82 -24.30
CA ILE A 230 12.47 -1.00 -23.96
C ILE A 230 13.22 -1.69 -25.11
N ARG A 231 12.65 -2.70 -25.76
CA ARG A 231 13.28 -3.36 -26.93
C ARG A 231 13.52 -2.40 -28.07
N ARG A 232 12.58 -1.47 -28.28
CA ARG A 232 12.64 -0.54 -29.41
C ARG A 232 13.50 0.70 -29.15
N TYR A 233 13.52 1.22 -27.93
CA TYR A 233 14.10 2.52 -27.60
C TYR A 233 15.15 2.46 -26.49
N GLY A 234 15.43 1.29 -25.94
CA GLY A 234 16.37 1.06 -24.85
C GLY A 234 17.36 -0.06 -25.14
N ASP A 235 17.80 -0.73 -24.08
CA ASP A 235 18.79 -1.83 -24.11
C ASP A 235 18.16 -3.08 -23.44
N PHE A 236 17.31 -3.77 -24.21
CA PHE A 236 16.54 -4.91 -23.70
C PHE A 236 17.44 -6.06 -23.21
N GLU A 237 18.50 -6.38 -23.95
CA GLU A 237 19.41 -7.50 -23.66
C GLU A 237 20.29 -7.25 -22.42
N ASN A 238 20.38 -6.01 -21.97
CA ASN A 238 21.16 -5.61 -20.80
C ASN A 238 20.24 -5.03 -19.70
N THR A 239 18.97 -5.44 -19.69
CA THR A 239 17.98 -4.98 -18.72
C THR A 239 17.55 -6.14 -17.81
N ASN A 240 17.70 -5.93 -16.49
CA ASN A 240 17.08 -6.78 -15.49
C ASN A 240 15.62 -6.37 -15.30
N PHE A 241 14.71 -7.23 -15.68
CA PHE A 241 13.27 -7.05 -15.48
C PHE A 241 12.85 -7.70 -14.16
N VAL A 242 12.12 -6.95 -13.35
CA VAL A 242 11.58 -7.40 -12.07
C VAL A 242 10.06 -7.20 -12.08
N VAL A 243 9.31 -8.22 -11.69
CA VAL A 243 7.89 -8.11 -11.31
C VAL A 243 7.76 -8.51 -9.86
N MET A 244 7.10 -7.68 -9.07
CA MET A 244 6.91 -7.96 -7.64
C MET A 244 5.61 -7.34 -7.13
N GLY A 245 5.08 -7.91 -6.05
CA GLY A 245 4.05 -7.27 -5.23
C GLY A 245 4.65 -6.64 -3.98
N ASP A 246 3.88 -5.79 -3.34
CA ASP A 246 4.22 -5.14 -2.06
C ASP A 246 3.65 -5.92 -0.87
N HIS A 247 2.42 -6.41 -0.96
CA HIS A 247 1.73 -7.24 0.02
C HIS A 247 0.73 -8.18 -0.67
N GLY A 248 0.11 -9.07 0.10
CA GLY A 248 -1.05 -9.83 -0.31
C GLY A 248 -2.34 -9.24 0.28
N GLN A 249 -3.44 -9.96 0.08
CA GLN A 249 -4.74 -9.69 0.69
C GLN A 249 -5.37 -10.97 1.20
N THR A 250 -6.35 -10.85 2.10
CA THR A 250 -7.15 -11.97 2.60
C THR A 250 -8.64 -11.64 2.54
N ASP A 251 -9.46 -12.65 2.31
CA ASP A 251 -10.91 -12.51 2.37
C ASP A 251 -11.37 -12.38 3.82
N VAL A 252 -12.25 -11.43 4.08
CA VAL A 252 -12.84 -11.20 5.40
C VAL A 252 -14.37 -11.20 5.30
N ALA A 253 -15.02 -11.79 6.31
CA ALA A 253 -16.47 -11.92 6.34
C ALA A 253 -17.15 -10.81 7.14
N ARG A 254 -16.44 -10.17 8.07
CA ARG A 254 -17.00 -9.20 9.01
C ARG A 254 -15.97 -8.18 9.48
N VAL A 255 -16.48 -7.05 9.93
CA VAL A 255 -15.71 -5.94 10.50
C VAL A 255 -16.01 -5.86 12.00
N LEU A 256 -14.96 -5.81 12.82
CA LEU A 256 -15.03 -5.55 14.26
C LEU A 256 -14.82 -4.06 14.53
N ASN A 257 -15.83 -3.39 15.08
CA ASN A 257 -15.74 -1.99 15.51
C ASN A 257 -15.30 -1.95 16.97
N PHE A 258 -13.97 -2.05 17.21
CA PHE A 258 -13.45 -2.18 18.57
C PHE A 258 -13.61 -0.91 19.41
N ASN A 259 -13.79 0.25 18.78
CA ASN A 259 -14.17 1.49 19.48
C ASN A 259 -15.51 1.35 20.23
N ARG A 260 -16.43 0.54 19.71
CA ARG A 260 -17.68 0.21 20.42
C ARG A 260 -17.42 -0.56 21.72
N VAL A 261 -16.44 -1.45 21.73
CA VAL A 261 -16.03 -2.19 22.93
C VAL A 261 -15.47 -1.24 24.00
N PHE A 262 -14.68 -0.24 23.58
CA PHE A 262 -14.16 0.81 24.47
C PHE A 262 -15.29 1.69 25.07
N GLN A 263 -16.34 2.01 24.28
CA GLN A 263 -17.49 2.75 24.80
C GLN A 263 -18.25 1.96 25.84
N ASP A 264 -18.57 0.69 25.56
CA ASP A 264 -19.27 -0.18 26.49
C ASP A 264 -18.49 -0.37 27.82
N ALA A 265 -17.16 -0.24 27.77
CA ALA A 265 -16.26 -0.29 28.93
C ALA A 265 -16.01 1.08 29.59
N GLY A 266 -16.61 2.16 29.11
CA GLY A 266 -16.42 3.52 29.62
C GLY A 266 -15.03 4.13 29.32
N LEU A 267 -14.31 3.59 28.32
CA LEU A 267 -13.02 4.08 27.85
C LEU A 267 -13.14 5.11 26.71
N GLN A 268 -14.35 5.27 26.17
CA GLN A 268 -14.69 6.30 25.18
C GLN A 268 -16.07 6.91 25.47
N ARG A 269 -16.25 8.16 25.08
CA ARG A 269 -17.53 8.86 25.11
C ARG A 269 -17.74 9.58 23.78
N LEU A 270 -18.95 9.45 23.24
CA LEU A 270 -19.41 10.18 22.07
C LEU A 270 -20.33 11.33 22.52
N ASP A 271 -20.36 12.38 21.71
CA ASP A 271 -21.34 13.46 21.81
C ASP A 271 -22.71 13.02 21.27
N GLU A 272 -23.69 13.92 21.34
CA GLU A 272 -25.06 13.70 20.85
C GLU A 272 -25.16 13.42 19.35
N ASN A 273 -24.12 13.77 18.56
CA ASN A 273 -24.02 13.56 17.14
C ASN A 273 -23.21 12.29 16.78
N GLY A 274 -22.82 11.49 17.77
CA GLY A 274 -22.02 10.28 17.58
C GLY A 274 -20.55 10.52 17.29
N LYS A 275 -20.03 11.75 17.54
CA LYS A 275 -18.61 12.07 17.37
C LYS A 275 -17.86 11.80 18.67
N LEU A 276 -16.59 11.43 18.52
CA LEU A 276 -15.69 11.23 19.67
C LEU A 276 -15.55 12.53 20.47
N GLU A 277 -16.05 12.53 21.72
CA GLU A 277 -15.93 13.65 22.67
C GLU A 277 -14.71 13.49 23.58
N ALA A 278 -14.50 12.26 24.09
CA ALA A 278 -13.38 11.94 24.96
C ALA A 278 -13.00 10.46 24.82
N PHE A 279 -11.73 10.14 25.04
CA PHE A 279 -11.25 8.76 25.06
C PHE A 279 -10.09 8.60 26.07
N ASP A 280 -10.01 7.44 26.68
CA ASP A 280 -8.85 6.90 27.37
C ASP A 280 -8.05 5.99 26.43
N ALA A 281 -8.76 5.24 25.57
CA ALA A 281 -8.18 4.41 24.50
C ALA A 281 -9.00 4.53 23.21
N TYR A 282 -8.33 4.57 22.06
CA TYR A 282 -8.95 4.64 20.73
C TYR A 282 -8.33 3.59 19.79
N CYS A 283 -9.17 2.90 19.04
CA CYS A 283 -8.73 1.92 18.05
C CYS A 283 -8.74 2.52 16.64
N HIS A 284 -7.56 2.68 16.06
CA HIS A 284 -7.39 2.98 14.63
C HIS A 284 -7.43 1.69 13.83
N SER A 285 -8.16 1.70 12.73
CA SER A 285 -8.17 0.58 11.79
C SER A 285 -6.91 0.60 10.91
N THR A 286 -6.28 -0.54 10.79
CA THR A 286 -5.31 -0.84 9.72
C THR A 286 -5.84 -1.95 8.79
N GLY A 287 -7.15 -2.03 8.58
CA GLY A 287 -7.75 -3.17 7.90
C GLY A 287 -7.64 -4.44 8.73
N GLY A 288 -6.62 -5.26 8.50
CA GLY A 288 -6.41 -6.55 9.19
C GLY A 288 -6.01 -6.46 10.66
N SER A 289 -5.60 -5.30 11.18
CA SER A 289 -5.29 -5.09 12.59
C SER A 289 -5.89 -3.82 13.16
N GLY A 290 -5.89 -3.68 14.49
CA GLY A 290 -6.32 -2.49 15.21
C GLY A 290 -5.18 -1.89 16.02
N TRP A 291 -4.87 -0.62 15.81
CA TRP A 291 -3.88 0.12 16.60
C TRP A 291 -4.55 0.87 17.73
N ILE A 292 -4.13 0.62 18.94
CA ILE A 292 -4.70 1.25 20.13
C ILE A 292 -3.82 2.42 20.56
N GLU A 293 -4.37 3.62 20.48
CA GLU A 293 -3.79 4.87 20.98
C GLU A 293 -4.35 5.16 22.36
N LEU A 294 -3.50 5.49 23.32
CA LEU A 294 -3.89 6.00 24.65
C LEU A 294 -3.93 7.52 24.63
N ARG A 295 -4.89 8.12 25.35
CA ARG A 295 -5.00 9.57 25.53
C ARG A 295 -3.69 10.19 26.05
N ASP A 296 -3.06 9.52 27.01
CA ASP A 296 -1.73 9.87 27.53
C ASP A 296 -0.84 8.62 27.56
N PRO A 297 0.11 8.51 26.64
CA PRO A 297 1.01 7.35 26.59
C PRO A 297 1.98 7.28 27.79
N ASN A 298 2.09 8.33 28.63
CA ASN A 298 2.92 8.35 29.83
C ASN A 298 2.15 7.96 31.10
N ASP A 299 0.82 7.87 31.05
CA ASP A 299 -0.01 7.40 32.14
C ASP A 299 0.12 5.88 32.31
N VAL A 300 0.99 5.47 33.24
CA VAL A 300 1.28 4.05 33.51
C VAL A 300 0.03 3.31 34.02
N VAL A 301 -0.80 3.97 34.82
CA VAL A 301 -2.02 3.35 35.38
C VAL A 301 -3.04 3.10 34.29
N LEU A 302 -3.22 4.07 33.39
CA LEU A 302 -4.09 3.93 32.23
C LEU A 302 -3.58 2.81 31.30
N ARG A 303 -2.27 2.79 31.04
CA ARG A 303 -1.63 1.76 30.19
C ARG A 303 -1.86 0.35 30.74
N GLU A 304 -1.62 0.13 32.03
CA GLU A 304 -1.85 -1.18 32.67
C GLU A 304 -3.33 -1.57 32.64
N ARG A 305 -4.24 -0.62 32.90
CA ARG A 305 -5.69 -0.84 32.82
C ARG A 305 -6.13 -1.27 31.43
N VAL A 306 -5.68 -0.54 30.39
CA VAL A 306 -6.05 -0.84 29.00
C VAL A 306 -5.40 -2.16 28.55
N HIS A 307 -4.13 -2.40 28.89
CA HIS A 307 -3.46 -3.66 28.55
C HIS A 307 -4.20 -4.87 29.12
N ARG A 308 -4.56 -4.83 30.40
CA ARG A 308 -5.34 -5.90 31.03
C ARG A 308 -6.70 -6.08 30.36
N PHE A 309 -7.39 -4.99 30.05
CA PHE A 309 -8.64 -5.01 29.33
C PHE A 309 -8.52 -5.70 27.96
N LEU A 310 -7.45 -5.43 27.20
CA LEU A 310 -7.21 -6.06 25.90
C LEU A 310 -6.92 -7.58 26.03
N LEU A 311 -6.19 -7.98 27.08
CA LEU A 311 -5.95 -9.39 27.38
C LEU A 311 -7.24 -10.12 27.79
N ASP A 312 -8.07 -9.51 28.64
CA ASP A 312 -9.37 -10.05 29.02
C ASP A 312 -10.30 -10.15 27.81
N ALA A 313 -10.28 -9.16 26.90
CA ALA A 313 -11.03 -9.18 25.65
C ALA A 313 -10.61 -10.34 24.74
N LYS A 314 -9.29 -10.61 24.65
CA LYS A 314 -8.75 -11.79 23.95
C LYS A 314 -9.19 -13.08 24.60
N GLU A 315 -8.99 -13.25 25.91
CA GLU A 315 -9.32 -14.49 26.66
C GLU A 315 -10.81 -14.81 26.61
N SER A 316 -11.67 -13.79 26.54
CA SER A 316 -13.12 -13.98 26.44
C SER A 316 -13.57 -14.71 25.16
N GLY A 317 -12.74 -14.70 24.09
CA GLY A 317 -13.08 -15.19 22.75
C GLY A 317 -14.21 -14.42 22.06
N LYS A 318 -14.86 -13.47 22.74
CA LYS A 318 -16.09 -12.77 22.28
C LYS A 318 -15.88 -11.95 21.02
N TYR A 319 -14.70 -11.39 20.85
CA TYR A 319 -14.37 -10.43 19.79
C TYR A 319 -13.57 -11.05 18.66
N GLY A 320 -13.11 -12.30 18.80
CA GLY A 320 -12.25 -12.96 17.84
C GLY A 320 -10.82 -12.41 17.80
N ILE A 321 -10.37 -11.78 18.90
CA ILE A 321 -8.98 -11.31 19.04
C ILE A 321 -8.08 -12.49 19.36
N GLY A 322 -7.03 -12.72 18.55
CA GLY A 322 -6.03 -13.76 18.75
C GLY A 322 -4.72 -13.24 19.34
N TYR A 323 -4.38 -11.99 19.06
CA TYR A 323 -3.10 -11.42 19.48
C TYR A 323 -3.28 -10.02 20.05
N VAL A 324 -2.48 -9.72 21.07
CA VAL A 324 -2.30 -8.39 21.65
C VAL A 324 -0.80 -8.16 21.76
N PHE A 325 -0.30 -7.11 21.13
CA PHE A 325 1.11 -6.72 21.19
C PHE A 325 1.23 -5.36 21.87
N THR A 326 2.19 -5.22 22.76
CA THR A 326 2.65 -3.91 23.24
C THR A 326 3.48 -3.22 22.18
N LYS A 327 3.65 -1.91 22.31
CA LYS A 327 4.53 -1.10 21.44
C LYS A 327 5.96 -1.64 21.37
N GLU A 328 6.48 -2.10 22.51
CA GLU A 328 7.81 -2.69 22.66
C GLU A 328 7.92 -4.03 21.92
N GLU A 329 6.88 -4.86 22.01
CA GLU A 329 6.80 -6.13 21.27
C GLU A 329 6.70 -5.91 19.78
N ALA A 330 5.85 -4.97 19.34
CA ALA A 330 5.73 -4.61 17.93
C ALA A 330 7.07 -4.12 17.35
N ARG A 331 7.79 -3.29 18.11
CA ARG A 331 9.12 -2.83 17.70
C ARG A 331 10.15 -3.94 17.64
N ARG A 332 10.15 -4.83 18.63
CA ARG A 332 11.12 -5.93 18.71
C ARG A 332 10.86 -7.02 17.67
N GLN A 333 9.60 -7.39 17.45
CA GLN A 333 9.22 -8.51 16.59
C GLN A 333 9.09 -8.11 15.12
N PHE A 334 8.57 -6.89 14.86
CA PHE A 334 8.20 -6.45 13.53
C PHE A 334 8.95 -5.22 13.05
N HIS A 335 9.85 -4.66 13.87
CA HIS A 335 10.53 -3.40 13.57
C HIS A 335 9.54 -2.27 13.21
N LEU A 336 8.41 -2.24 13.92
CA LEU A 336 7.35 -1.27 13.76
C LEU A 336 7.38 -0.24 14.90
N ALA A 337 7.32 1.04 14.52
CA ALA A 337 7.10 2.15 15.44
C ALA A 337 6.03 3.07 14.83
N GLY A 338 5.09 3.52 15.63
CA GLY A 338 3.97 4.34 15.17
C GLY A 338 3.21 5.00 16.31
N PRO A 339 2.11 5.70 16.01
CA PRO A 339 1.28 6.37 16.98
C PRO A 339 0.29 5.39 17.64
N PHE A 340 0.81 4.36 18.27
CA PHE A 340 0.03 3.37 19.02
C PHE A 340 0.77 2.97 20.30
N ASP A 341 0.04 2.45 21.28
CA ASP A 341 0.55 1.85 22.51
C ASP A 341 0.39 0.33 22.51
N PHE A 342 -0.67 -0.17 21.86
CA PHE A 342 -0.92 -1.59 21.65
C PHE A 342 -1.40 -1.85 20.22
N ILE A 343 -1.29 -3.11 19.80
CA ILE A 343 -1.86 -3.62 18.56
C ILE A 343 -2.70 -4.86 18.90
N ILE A 344 -3.87 -4.96 18.28
CA ILE A 344 -4.73 -6.13 18.34
C ILE A 344 -4.89 -6.73 16.94
N GLU A 345 -4.89 -8.07 16.87
CA GLU A 345 -5.11 -8.85 15.65
C GLU A 345 -6.20 -9.89 15.90
N GLY A 346 -6.97 -10.21 14.88
CA GLY A 346 -7.92 -11.31 14.97
C GLY A 346 -7.23 -12.68 15.07
N GLU A 347 -7.90 -13.69 15.59
CA GLU A 347 -7.49 -15.10 15.51
C GLU A 347 -7.67 -15.63 14.08
N GLU A 348 -8.81 -15.30 13.48
CA GLU A 348 -9.17 -15.53 12.08
C GLU A 348 -9.07 -14.23 11.29
N PRO A 349 -9.03 -14.26 9.95
CA PRO A 349 -9.10 -13.04 9.14
C PRO A 349 -10.29 -12.17 9.54
N LEU A 350 -10.00 -11.00 10.06
CA LEU A 350 -10.95 -10.05 10.61
C LEU A 350 -10.52 -8.66 10.19
N SER A 351 -11.47 -7.84 9.75
CA SER A 351 -11.20 -6.43 9.51
C SER A 351 -11.62 -5.58 10.71
N PHE A 352 -10.89 -4.50 10.95
CA PHE A 352 -11.19 -3.54 12.01
C PHE A 352 -11.86 -2.29 11.44
N GLY A 353 -13.02 -1.93 11.97
CA GLY A 353 -13.69 -0.68 11.65
C GLY A 353 -13.12 0.50 12.46
N TYR A 354 -13.41 1.70 11.98
CA TYR A 354 -12.95 2.95 12.62
C TYR A 354 -14.09 3.84 13.11
N ASP A 355 -15.35 3.55 12.72
CA ASP A 355 -16.51 4.34 13.12
C ASP A 355 -16.94 4.00 14.55
N PRO A 356 -16.78 4.93 15.52
CA PRO A 356 -17.12 4.66 16.90
C PRO A 356 -18.63 4.55 17.14
N ALA A 357 -19.48 5.05 16.22
CA ALA A 357 -20.94 4.94 16.32
C ALA A 357 -21.49 3.65 15.71
N ALA A 358 -20.66 2.88 14.98
CA ALA A 358 -21.09 1.64 14.34
C ALA A 358 -21.44 0.53 15.35
N PRO A 359 -22.30 -0.45 14.98
CA PRO A 359 -22.48 -1.67 15.75
C PRO A 359 -21.18 -2.45 15.95
N LEU A 360 -21.10 -3.27 16.99
CA LEU A 360 -19.91 -4.06 17.34
C LEU A 360 -19.36 -4.86 16.15
N PHE A 361 -20.23 -5.53 15.43
CA PHE A 361 -19.90 -6.23 14.18
C PHE A 361 -20.77 -5.70 13.04
N THR A 362 -20.13 -5.46 11.91
CA THR A 362 -20.83 -5.12 10.67
C THR A 362 -20.37 -6.06 9.54
N PRO A 363 -21.21 -6.30 8.51
CA PRO A 363 -20.73 -6.96 7.31
C PRO A 363 -19.67 -6.10 6.61
N THR A 364 -18.83 -6.75 5.82
CA THR A 364 -17.95 -6.03 4.89
C THR A 364 -18.75 -5.30 3.81
N ALA A 365 -18.25 -4.19 3.35
CA ALA A 365 -18.88 -3.40 2.28
C ALA A 365 -17.80 -2.80 1.35
N PRO A 366 -18.03 -2.77 0.02
CA PRO A 366 -17.16 -2.06 -0.88
C PRO A 366 -17.24 -0.56 -0.60
N GLY A 367 -16.09 0.12 -0.59
CA GLY A 367 -16.03 1.58 -0.38
C GLY A 367 -14.78 2.03 0.34
N ASP A 368 -14.55 1.59 1.56
CA ASP A 368 -13.29 1.81 2.27
C ASP A 368 -12.48 0.51 2.26
N TYR A 369 -11.22 0.59 1.82
CA TYR A 369 -10.32 -0.56 1.72
C TYR A 369 -10.13 -1.29 3.06
N LYS A 370 -10.27 -0.58 4.18
CA LYS A 370 -10.14 -1.14 5.54
C LYS A 370 -11.33 -2.02 5.95
N THR A 371 -12.48 -1.87 5.33
CA THR A 371 -13.72 -2.61 5.68
C THR A 371 -14.27 -3.41 4.51
N ALA A 372 -13.52 -3.51 3.43
CA ALA A 372 -13.89 -4.21 2.22
C ALA A 372 -13.84 -5.75 2.37
N PRO A 373 -14.49 -6.51 1.45
CA PRO A 373 -14.46 -7.98 1.46
C PRO A 373 -13.08 -8.60 1.36
N GLY A 374 -12.17 -8.01 0.59
CA GLY A 374 -10.75 -8.31 0.61
C GLY A 374 -10.00 -7.21 1.35
N THR A 375 -9.12 -7.55 2.28
CA THR A 375 -8.34 -6.59 3.03
C THR A 375 -6.92 -7.07 3.29
N HIS A 376 -6.07 -6.18 3.76
CA HIS A 376 -4.68 -6.41 4.14
C HIS A 376 -4.34 -5.57 5.39
N GLY A 377 -3.08 -5.45 5.78
CA GLY A 377 -2.67 -4.68 6.96
C GLY A 377 -2.65 -5.52 8.25
N GLY A 378 -2.82 -6.83 8.13
CA GLY A 378 -2.64 -7.80 9.20
C GLY A 378 -1.21 -8.33 9.30
N LEU A 379 -1.03 -9.37 10.12
CA LEU A 379 0.25 -10.07 10.27
C LEU A 379 0.72 -10.66 8.93
N PRO A 380 1.99 -10.47 8.56
CA PRO A 380 2.50 -10.81 7.23
C PRO A 380 2.33 -12.29 6.81
N TRP A 381 2.23 -13.19 7.78
CA TRP A 381 2.05 -14.63 7.52
C TRP A 381 0.59 -15.11 7.52
N ARG A 382 -0.37 -14.21 7.78
CA ARG A 382 -1.82 -14.51 7.79
C ARG A 382 -2.47 -14.20 6.48
N ASP A 383 -2.09 -13.08 5.87
CA ASP A 383 -2.55 -12.70 4.54
C ASP A 383 -1.89 -13.60 3.49
N HIS A 384 -2.46 -13.68 2.29
CA HIS A 384 -1.75 -14.25 1.16
C HIS A 384 -0.40 -13.55 1.02
N ARG A 385 0.66 -14.33 0.85
CA ARG A 385 2.01 -13.79 0.69
C ARG A 385 2.15 -13.15 -0.68
N THR A 386 3.02 -12.18 -0.77
CA THR A 386 3.36 -11.60 -2.08
C THR A 386 4.42 -12.43 -2.79
N THR A 387 4.74 -12.08 -4.03
CA THR A 387 5.69 -12.80 -4.87
C THR A 387 6.65 -11.85 -5.56
N PHE A 388 7.79 -12.38 -5.97
CA PHE A 388 8.84 -11.67 -6.70
C PHE A 388 9.40 -12.58 -7.78
N PHE A 389 9.55 -12.10 -9.01
CA PHE A 389 10.29 -12.80 -10.04
C PHE A 389 11.07 -11.83 -10.92
N ALA A 390 12.20 -12.28 -11.43
CA ALA A 390 13.12 -11.46 -12.21
C ALA A 390 13.79 -12.26 -13.30
N CYS A 391 14.06 -11.62 -14.43
CA CYS A 391 14.89 -12.12 -15.51
C CYS A 391 15.76 -11.00 -16.08
N GLY A 392 16.92 -11.35 -16.68
CA GLY A 392 17.87 -10.39 -17.26
C GLY A 392 19.07 -11.10 -17.88
#